data_7d0999908f8c8c1f1c39dc314b3061b0
#
_entry.id   7d0999908f8c8c1f1c39dc314b3061b0
#
_cell.length_a   1.000
_cell.length_b   1.000
_cell.length_c   1.000
_cell.angle_alpha   90.00
_cell.angle_beta   90.00
_cell.angle_gamma   90.00
#
_symmetry.space_group_name_H-M   'P 1'
#
loop_
_entity.id
_entity.type
_entity.pdbx_description
1 polymer ?
#
loop_
_entity_poly.entity_id
_entity_poly.type
_entity_poly.pdbx_seq_one_letter_code
_entity_poly.pdbx_strand_id
1 'polypeptide(L)'
;MSIDQIILGNIYTLDRKVEAICVKDGIIQYVGSKRVAQELIDENTEILDFGDNFIYPGFMDGHAHGLPAGNILGFSIDLLDGETLEDYVEITRKYIEENPGRKIYCGNNWVCGNERPTAAMLDEVSRDVPIALTTLDGHSIWLNTAAMEKFGIDEKLLEKYSANEVHIGEDGKPTGYLSEEPAITLNSKIVKSDEELQESLLIWQEYAFSQGITAAFDAHVGYFGYPSLKAYADVSKSGKLKLRTYAVRTVKDTDDVLELVELASKVNNEYFKITGVKVFIDGVVEAHTAWLLDEYGDQPGYFGVKSFSDHDKLVEFAKLANEHNMNVHCHTVGDGAVKFALDALCEAQIATGNMDQRNAFAHLQVVTPEDIKRMSEYNVIAVVPPLWTPREKPYGKKEMEYLGPDRDEDSYPIKSFLDEGAKITFHSDYPVSPIMSMPQSIYAAVKRTHTLEECEPRNLKESIGVMDALKAMTINTAYQFGQEDNLGSLEIGKIANMVVYDVDFLNDDIEKIPDAELISTIVDGEVVYRNI
;
A
#
# COMPACT_ATOMS: atom_id res chain seq x y z
N MET A 1 -7.52 40.55 3.87
CA MET A 1 -6.88 39.35 3.26
C MET A 1 -8.02 38.61 2.58
N SER A 2 -8.06 38.46 1.25
CA SER A 2 -9.12 37.71 0.60
C SER A 2 -8.95 36.24 0.92
N ILE A 3 -10.05 35.56 1.19
CA ILE A 3 -10.12 34.11 1.47
C ILE A 3 -10.80 33.46 0.29
N ASP A 4 -10.22 32.39 -0.24
CA ASP A 4 -10.76 31.70 -1.38
C ASP A 4 -11.93 30.80 -0.97
N GLN A 5 -11.80 30.13 0.19
CA GLN A 5 -12.80 29.18 0.67
C GLN A 5 -12.96 29.24 2.19
N ILE A 6 -14.20 28.98 2.64
CA ILE A 6 -14.53 28.74 4.03
C ILE A 6 -15.19 27.36 4.15
N ILE A 7 -14.59 26.51 4.96
CA ILE A 7 -15.06 25.15 5.23
C ILE A 7 -15.71 25.16 6.60
N LEU A 8 -16.98 24.74 6.66
CA LEU A 8 -17.81 24.75 7.86
C LEU A 8 -18.27 23.33 8.20
N GLY A 9 -18.36 23.01 9.49
CA GLY A 9 -18.83 21.73 10.00
C GLY A 9 -18.30 21.40 11.39
N ASN A 10 -18.37 20.15 11.79
CA ASN A 10 -17.76 19.67 13.03
C ASN A 10 -16.30 19.29 12.77
N ILE A 11 -15.36 20.18 12.97
CA ILE A 11 -13.96 20.03 12.53
C ILE A 11 -13.07 19.62 13.68
N TYR A 12 -12.38 18.47 13.55
CA TYR A 12 -11.37 17.99 14.49
C TYR A 12 -9.96 18.28 13.98
N THR A 13 -9.22 19.12 14.69
CA THR A 13 -7.84 19.50 14.29
C THR A 13 -6.77 18.53 14.78
N LEU A 14 -7.13 17.47 15.51
CA LEU A 14 -6.42 16.55 16.40
C LEU A 14 -6.24 17.10 17.83
N ASP A 15 -6.18 18.41 18.03
CA ASP A 15 -6.06 19.01 19.37
C ASP A 15 -7.42 19.42 19.95
N ARG A 16 -8.31 19.90 19.10
CA ARG A 16 -9.60 20.47 19.50
C ARG A 16 -10.65 20.37 18.39
N LYS A 17 -11.90 20.57 18.78
CA LYS A 17 -13.02 20.74 17.86
C LYS A 17 -13.26 22.21 17.56
N VAL A 18 -13.46 22.57 16.30
CA VAL A 18 -13.76 23.93 15.81
C VAL A 18 -14.90 23.89 14.79
N GLU A 19 -15.40 25.07 14.36
CA GLU A 19 -16.58 25.19 13.49
C GLU A 19 -16.22 25.63 12.06
N ALA A 20 -15.02 26.22 11.87
CA ALA A 20 -14.63 26.80 10.60
C ALA A 20 -13.13 26.76 10.34
N ILE A 21 -12.77 26.56 9.08
CA ILE A 21 -11.44 26.76 8.51
C ILE A 21 -11.56 27.69 7.31
N CYS A 22 -10.68 28.71 7.22
CA CYS A 22 -10.55 29.55 6.04
C CYS A 22 -9.28 29.18 5.28
N VAL A 23 -9.39 29.05 3.97
CA VAL A 23 -8.31 28.62 3.07
C VAL A 23 -8.03 29.70 2.05
N LYS A 24 -6.75 29.92 1.74
CA LYS A 24 -6.28 30.75 0.63
C LYS A 24 -5.12 30.05 -0.07
N ASP A 25 -5.17 29.96 -1.39
CA ASP A 25 -4.15 29.29 -2.21
C ASP A 25 -3.83 27.88 -1.69
N GLY A 26 -4.85 27.11 -1.26
CA GLY A 26 -4.71 25.77 -0.69
C GLY A 26 -4.14 25.70 0.75
N ILE A 27 -3.82 26.84 1.37
CA ILE A 27 -3.21 26.94 2.71
C ILE A 27 -4.20 27.46 3.74
N ILE A 28 -4.23 26.81 4.90
CA ILE A 28 -5.08 27.19 6.03
C ILE A 28 -4.63 28.55 6.59
N GLN A 29 -5.53 29.52 6.60
CA GLN A 29 -5.29 30.89 7.10
C GLN A 29 -5.96 31.16 8.45
N TYR A 30 -7.04 30.46 8.76
CA TYR A 30 -7.78 30.60 10.00
C TYR A 30 -8.37 29.26 10.42
N VAL A 31 -8.40 29.02 11.73
CA VAL A 31 -9.02 27.84 12.37
C VAL A 31 -9.74 28.30 13.63
N GLY A 32 -11.07 28.19 13.68
CA GLY A 32 -11.82 28.64 14.85
C GLY A 32 -13.34 28.66 14.71
N SER A 33 -13.98 29.72 15.21
CA SER A 33 -15.43 29.83 15.19
C SER A 33 -16.00 30.26 13.85
N LYS A 34 -17.18 29.74 13.50
CA LYS A 34 -17.96 30.12 12.30
C LYS A 34 -18.21 31.64 12.26
N ARG A 35 -18.49 32.27 13.42
CA ARG A 35 -18.74 33.71 13.50
C ARG A 35 -17.58 34.54 12.97
N VAL A 36 -16.35 34.22 13.38
CA VAL A 36 -15.15 34.98 12.91
C VAL A 36 -14.87 34.69 11.44
N ALA A 37 -15.01 33.43 10.99
CA ALA A 37 -14.84 33.07 9.59
C ALA A 37 -15.78 33.85 8.68
N GLN A 38 -17.04 34.06 9.10
CA GLN A 38 -18.03 34.82 8.34
C GLN A 38 -17.65 36.31 8.13
N GLU A 39 -16.84 36.89 9.02
CA GLU A 39 -16.34 38.27 8.89
C GLU A 39 -15.26 38.38 7.78
N LEU A 40 -14.73 37.23 7.29
CA LEU A 40 -13.70 37.17 6.26
C LEU A 40 -14.26 36.90 4.85
N ILE A 41 -15.59 36.73 4.73
CA ILE A 41 -16.26 36.47 3.45
C ILE A 41 -16.21 37.71 2.58
N ASP A 42 -15.83 37.54 1.31
CA ASP A 42 -16.00 38.54 0.25
C ASP A 42 -16.79 37.93 -0.93
N GLU A 43 -16.94 38.70 -2.01
CA GLU A 43 -17.78 38.31 -3.17
C GLU A 43 -17.23 37.11 -3.95
N ASN A 44 -15.96 36.73 -3.72
CA ASN A 44 -15.29 35.61 -4.41
C ASN A 44 -15.11 34.40 -3.49
N THR A 45 -15.47 34.50 -2.22
CA THR A 45 -15.27 33.42 -1.23
C THR A 45 -16.29 32.31 -1.45
N GLU A 46 -15.81 31.10 -1.74
CA GLU A 46 -16.62 29.87 -1.76
C GLU A 46 -16.91 29.39 -0.34
N ILE A 47 -18.13 28.92 -0.10
CA ILE A 47 -18.51 28.33 1.18
C ILE A 47 -18.83 26.86 1.01
N LEU A 48 -18.04 26.00 1.64
CA LEU A 48 -18.26 24.57 1.73
C LEU A 48 -18.84 24.25 3.13
N ASP A 49 -20.16 24.19 3.24
CA ASP A 49 -20.84 23.87 4.50
C ASP A 49 -21.25 22.38 4.51
N PHE A 50 -20.62 21.60 5.37
CA PHE A 50 -20.86 20.18 5.53
C PHE A 50 -21.89 19.85 6.63
N GLY A 51 -22.54 20.88 7.21
CA GLY A 51 -23.63 20.72 8.16
C GLY A 51 -23.20 19.95 9.42
N ASP A 52 -23.90 18.86 9.68
CA ASP A 52 -23.68 18.02 10.87
C ASP A 52 -22.54 17.00 10.70
N ASN A 53 -21.97 16.88 9.49
CA ASN A 53 -20.87 15.94 9.23
C ASN A 53 -19.58 16.34 9.93
N PHE A 54 -18.67 15.39 10.05
CA PHE A 54 -17.43 15.49 10.81
C PHE A 54 -16.22 15.56 9.87
N ILE A 55 -15.36 16.53 10.13
CA ILE A 55 -14.20 16.84 9.30
C ILE A 55 -12.93 16.50 10.09
N TYR A 56 -12.06 15.73 9.47
CA TYR A 56 -10.76 15.33 10.01
C TYR A 56 -9.64 15.76 9.07
N PRO A 57 -8.36 15.84 9.54
CA PRO A 57 -7.22 15.96 8.63
C PRO A 57 -7.26 14.85 7.59
N GLY A 58 -6.85 15.15 6.37
CA GLY A 58 -6.78 14.16 5.30
C GLY A 58 -5.97 12.93 5.70
N PHE A 59 -6.52 11.75 5.47
CA PHE A 59 -5.83 10.51 5.80
C PHE A 59 -4.68 10.25 4.83
N MET A 60 -3.69 9.50 5.29
CA MET A 60 -2.50 9.16 4.53
C MET A 60 -2.17 7.69 4.71
N ASP A 61 -1.72 7.04 3.64
CA ASP A 61 -1.29 5.64 3.64
C ASP A 61 0.24 5.55 3.73
N GLY A 62 0.74 4.92 4.80
CA GLY A 62 2.19 4.79 5.07
C GLY A 62 2.92 3.76 4.22
N HIS A 63 2.21 2.92 3.44
CA HIS A 63 2.79 1.89 2.56
C HIS A 63 1.74 1.32 1.62
N ALA A 64 1.85 1.64 0.34
CA ALA A 64 1.01 1.12 -0.74
C ALA A 64 1.85 0.94 -2.01
N HIS A 65 1.26 0.40 -3.07
CA HIS A 65 1.89 0.19 -4.37
C HIS A 65 1.02 0.81 -5.47
N GLY A 66 1.14 2.13 -5.64
CA GLY A 66 0.18 2.93 -6.40
C GLY A 66 0.05 2.55 -7.87
N LEU A 67 1.15 2.35 -8.59
CA LEU A 67 1.05 1.98 -10.01
C LEU A 67 0.47 0.59 -10.23
N PRO A 68 0.89 -0.47 -9.52
CA PRO A 68 0.21 -1.77 -9.56
C PRO A 68 -1.27 -1.68 -9.21
N ALA A 69 -1.62 -0.91 -8.17
CA ALA A 69 -3.00 -0.68 -7.76
C ALA A 69 -3.86 -0.12 -8.90
N GLY A 70 -3.43 0.99 -9.48
CA GLY A 70 -4.16 1.60 -10.59
C GLY A 70 -4.21 0.73 -11.84
N ASN A 71 -3.17 -0.07 -12.07
CA ASN A 71 -3.19 -1.04 -13.17
C ASN A 71 -4.21 -2.15 -12.96
N ILE A 72 -4.30 -2.70 -11.75
CA ILE A 72 -5.31 -3.72 -11.41
C ILE A 72 -6.70 -3.13 -11.54
N LEU A 73 -6.96 -1.96 -10.93
CA LEU A 73 -8.27 -1.31 -10.96
C LEU A 73 -8.75 -0.94 -12.37
N GLY A 74 -7.83 -0.45 -13.21
CA GLY A 74 -8.20 0.09 -14.53
C GLY A 74 -8.00 -0.86 -15.69
N PHE A 75 -7.07 -1.79 -15.59
CA PHE A 75 -6.59 -2.55 -16.76
C PHE A 75 -6.56 -4.06 -16.55
N SER A 76 -6.93 -4.55 -15.37
CA SER A 76 -6.96 -5.99 -15.10
C SER A 76 -8.38 -6.51 -14.97
N ILE A 77 -8.60 -7.71 -15.50
CA ILE A 77 -9.83 -8.47 -15.29
C ILE A 77 -9.73 -9.09 -13.90
N ASP A 78 -10.62 -8.74 -12.99
CA ASP A 78 -10.71 -9.38 -11.69
C ASP A 78 -11.54 -10.67 -11.81
N LEU A 79 -10.93 -11.79 -11.45
CA LEU A 79 -11.53 -13.12 -11.58
C LEU A 79 -11.92 -13.71 -10.21
N LEU A 80 -11.84 -12.92 -9.14
CA LEU A 80 -12.04 -13.40 -7.76
C LEU A 80 -13.43 -14.04 -7.54
N ASP A 81 -14.45 -13.53 -8.22
CA ASP A 81 -15.84 -13.99 -8.08
C ASP A 81 -16.14 -15.29 -8.87
N GLY A 82 -15.21 -15.78 -9.68
CA GLY A 82 -15.37 -17.03 -10.43
C GLY A 82 -15.02 -18.26 -9.60
N GLU A 83 -15.74 -19.37 -9.81
CA GLU A 83 -15.48 -20.64 -9.15
C GLU A 83 -15.05 -21.74 -10.15
N THR A 84 -15.39 -21.60 -11.43
CA THR A 84 -15.12 -22.56 -12.50
C THR A 84 -14.35 -21.92 -13.65
N LEU A 85 -13.73 -22.75 -14.53
CA LEU A 85 -13.08 -22.26 -15.76
C LEU A 85 -14.07 -21.54 -16.68
N GLU A 86 -15.30 -22.00 -16.75
CA GLU A 86 -16.39 -21.38 -17.50
C GLU A 86 -16.76 -20.00 -16.95
N ASP A 87 -16.80 -19.83 -15.61
CA ASP A 87 -17.05 -18.53 -14.97
C ASP A 87 -15.95 -17.54 -15.35
N TYR A 88 -14.68 -17.96 -15.29
CA TYR A 88 -13.54 -17.10 -15.66
C TYR A 88 -13.59 -16.69 -17.13
N VAL A 89 -14.00 -17.58 -18.03
CA VAL A 89 -14.20 -17.27 -19.46
C VAL A 89 -15.30 -16.23 -19.63
N GLU A 90 -16.42 -16.37 -18.91
CA GLU A 90 -17.57 -15.44 -19.02
C GLU A 90 -17.25 -14.07 -18.42
N ILE A 91 -16.60 -14.02 -17.26
CA ILE A 91 -16.10 -12.77 -16.67
C ILE A 91 -15.14 -12.06 -17.64
N THR A 92 -14.23 -12.82 -18.26
CA THR A 92 -13.30 -12.29 -19.27
C THR A 92 -14.04 -11.75 -20.48
N ARG A 93 -15.06 -12.45 -20.99
CA ARG A 93 -15.89 -12.02 -22.11
C ARG A 93 -16.56 -10.68 -21.81
N LYS A 94 -17.28 -10.62 -20.68
CA LYS A 94 -17.99 -9.41 -20.25
C LYS A 94 -17.05 -8.22 -20.14
N TYR A 95 -15.90 -8.41 -19.50
CA TYR A 95 -14.91 -7.33 -19.36
C TYR A 95 -14.41 -6.81 -20.71
N ILE A 96 -14.14 -7.71 -21.67
CA ILE A 96 -13.66 -7.32 -23.02
C ILE A 96 -14.74 -6.58 -23.79
N GLU A 97 -16.00 -6.97 -23.68
CA GLU A 97 -17.14 -6.27 -24.30
C GLU A 97 -17.32 -4.84 -23.74
N GLU A 98 -17.13 -4.69 -22.44
CA GLU A 98 -17.24 -3.41 -21.74
C GLU A 98 -15.99 -2.52 -21.96
N ASN A 99 -14.83 -3.09 -22.26
CA ASN A 99 -13.54 -2.41 -22.41
C ASN A 99 -12.86 -2.72 -23.76
N PRO A 100 -13.48 -2.38 -24.90
CA PRO A 100 -12.96 -2.78 -26.21
C PRO A 100 -11.69 -2.00 -26.61
N GLY A 101 -10.92 -2.59 -27.55
CA GLY A 101 -9.83 -1.90 -28.25
C GLY A 101 -8.46 -1.98 -27.60
N ARG A 102 -8.27 -2.76 -26.56
CA ARG A 102 -6.95 -2.97 -25.95
C ARG A 102 -6.06 -3.89 -26.81
N LYS A 103 -4.74 -3.69 -26.72
CA LYS A 103 -3.74 -4.51 -27.43
C LYS A 103 -3.49 -5.86 -26.79
N ILE A 104 -3.82 -6.01 -25.52
CA ILE A 104 -3.77 -7.21 -24.70
C ILE A 104 -4.75 -7.05 -23.55
N TYR A 105 -5.39 -8.12 -23.15
CA TYR A 105 -6.18 -8.17 -21.93
C TYR A 105 -5.46 -9.03 -20.90
N CYS A 106 -5.27 -8.48 -19.70
CA CYS A 106 -4.68 -9.17 -18.58
C CYS A 106 -5.73 -9.34 -17.48
N GLY A 107 -5.64 -10.41 -16.72
CA GLY A 107 -6.47 -10.66 -15.56
C GLY A 107 -5.69 -11.37 -14.47
N ASN A 108 -6.25 -11.36 -13.26
CA ASN A 108 -5.68 -11.99 -12.08
C ASN A 108 -6.78 -12.53 -11.16
N ASN A 109 -6.33 -13.17 -10.08
CA ASN A 109 -7.19 -13.66 -9.00
C ASN A 109 -8.03 -14.90 -9.33
N TRP A 110 -7.72 -15.66 -10.41
CA TRP A 110 -8.37 -16.94 -10.60
C TRP A 110 -7.62 -18.07 -9.86
N VAL A 111 -8.34 -19.12 -9.49
CA VAL A 111 -7.79 -20.26 -8.75
C VAL A 111 -7.82 -21.51 -9.64
N CYS A 112 -6.65 -22.15 -9.78
CA CYS A 112 -6.56 -23.39 -10.54
C CYS A 112 -7.12 -24.56 -9.73
N GLY A 113 -8.25 -25.12 -10.19
CA GLY A 113 -8.85 -26.33 -9.64
C GLY A 113 -8.18 -27.62 -10.13
N ASN A 114 -8.95 -28.72 -10.12
CA ASN A 114 -8.50 -30.01 -10.64
C ASN A 114 -8.45 -30.06 -12.17
N GLU A 115 -9.28 -29.27 -12.82
CA GLU A 115 -9.32 -29.14 -14.28
C GLU A 115 -8.26 -28.13 -14.75
N ARG A 116 -7.53 -28.51 -15.81
CA ARG A 116 -6.48 -27.65 -16.36
C ARG A 116 -7.02 -26.79 -17.49
N PRO A 117 -6.78 -25.47 -17.47
CA PRO A 117 -7.25 -24.59 -18.52
C PRO A 117 -6.48 -24.81 -19.83
N THR A 118 -7.12 -24.46 -20.94
CA THR A 118 -6.52 -24.52 -22.28
C THR A 118 -6.72 -23.21 -23.04
N ALA A 119 -5.84 -22.93 -24.00
CA ALA A 119 -5.95 -21.74 -24.86
C ALA A 119 -7.29 -21.72 -25.62
N ALA A 120 -7.80 -22.88 -26.02
CA ALA A 120 -9.05 -23.00 -26.77
C ALA A 120 -10.26 -22.41 -26.01
N MET A 121 -10.29 -22.49 -24.69
CA MET A 121 -11.37 -21.92 -23.87
C MET A 121 -11.38 -20.38 -23.95
N LEU A 122 -10.23 -19.74 -23.87
CA LEU A 122 -10.11 -18.28 -24.03
C LEU A 122 -10.22 -17.83 -25.49
N ASP A 123 -9.92 -18.70 -26.45
CA ASP A 123 -10.15 -18.44 -27.88
C ASP A 123 -11.64 -18.28 -28.22
N GLU A 124 -12.54 -18.81 -27.39
CA GLU A 124 -13.99 -18.56 -27.51
C GLU A 124 -14.36 -17.10 -27.20
N VAL A 125 -13.53 -16.41 -26.43
CA VAL A 125 -13.67 -14.98 -26.12
C VAL A 125 -13.02 -14.13 -27.21
N SER A 126 -11.75 -14.41 -27.53
CA SER A 126 -11.02 -13.73 -28.61
C SER A 126 -9.89 -14.61 -29.14
N ARG A 127 -9.81 -14.74 -30.47
CA ARG A 127 -8.69 -15.39 -31.17
C ARG A 127 -7.63 -14.40 -31.67
N ASP A 128 -7.99 -13.13 -31.76
CA ASP A 128 -7.16 -12.11 -32.43
C ASP A 128 -6.42 -11.22 -31.42
N VAL A 129 -7.02 -11.00 -30.24
CA VAL A 129 -6.42 -10.16 -29.18
C VAL A 129 -5.86 -11.07 -28.09
N PRO A 130 -4.58 -10.88 -27.70
CA PRO A 130 -3.95 -11.63 -26.63
C PRO A 130 -4.71 -11.50 -25.30
N ILE A 131 -4.93 -12.64 -24.63
CA ILE A 131 -5.50 -12.72 -23.27
C ILE A 131 -4.51 -13.49 -22.40
N ALA A 132 -4.20 -12.94 -21.22
CA ALA A 132 -3.27 -13.52 -20.25
C ALA A 132 -3.83 -13.36 -18.83
N LEU A 133 -4.21 -14.47 -18.20
CA LEU A 133 -4.85 -14.52 -16.88
C LEU A 133 -3.91 -15.16 -15.86
N THR A 134 -3.50 -14.42 -14.84
CA THR A 134 -2.58 -14.88 -13.79
C THR A 134 -3.38 -15.40 -12.59
N THR A 135 -2.96 -16.51 -11.99
CA THR A 135 -3.56 -17.06 -10.77
C THR A 135 -3.45 -16.11 -9.59
N LEU A 136 -4.32 -16.30 -8.57
CA LEU A 136 -4.33 -15.52 -7.33
C LEU A 136 -2.96 -15.53 -6.61
N ASP A 137 -2.27 -16.68 -6.63
CA ASP A 137 -0.93 -16.83 -6.04
C ASP A 137 0.21 -16.30 -6.92
N GLY A 138 -0.08 -15.87 -8.15
CA GLY A 138 0.89 -15.35 -9.11
C GLY A 138 1.82 -16.40 -9.75
N HIS A 139 1.68 -17.68 -9.40
CA HIS A 139 2.57 -18.76 -9.84
C HIS A 139 2.20 -19.39 -11.18
N SER A 140 1.01 -19.09 -11.72
CA SER A 140 0.58 -19.66 -13.01
C SER A 140 -0.09 -18.60 -13.88
N ILE A 141 -0.08 -18.86 -15.21
CA ILE A 141 -0.70 -17.99 -16.20
C ILE A 141 -1.44 -18.81 -17.25
N TRP A 142 -2.64 -18.37 -17.61
CA TRP A 142 -3.49 -18.96 -18.64
C TRP A 142 -3.58 -18.02 -19.84
N LEU A 143 -3.25 -18.52 -21.03
CA LEU A 143 -3.10 -17.77 -22.27
C LEU A 143 -4.06 -18.28 -23.34
N ASN A 144 -4.61 -17.37 -24.15
CA ASN A 144 -5.24 -17.74 -25.42
C ASN A 144 -4.18 -17.95 -26.52
N THR A 145 -4.60 -18.44 -27.68
CA THR A 145 -3.70 -18.69 -28.81
C THR A 145 -2.96 -17.43 -29.28
N ALA A 146 -3.64 -16.27 -29.32
CA ALA A 146 -3.01 -15.01 -29.71
C ALA A 146 -1.91 -14.57 -28.72
N ALA A 147 -2.08 -14.81 -27.43
CA ALA A 147 -1.04 -14.54 -26.43
C ALA A 147 0.14 -15.52 -26.56
N MET A 148 -0.15 -16.81 -26.80
CA MET A 148 0.92 -17.80 -27.05
C MET A 148 1.76 -17.40 -28.26
N GLU A 149 1.14 -17.04 -29.38
CA GLU A 149 1.85 -16.58 -30.60
C GLU A 149 2.68 -15.31 -30.33
N LYS A 150 2.07 -14.32 -29.67
CA LYS A 150 2.73 -13.06 -29.35
C LYS A 150 4.00 -13.22 -28.50
N PHE A 151 3.97 -14.14 -27.54
CA PHE A 151 5.07 -14.34 -26.59
C PHE A 151 5.98 -15.53 -26.93
N GLY A 152 5.71 -16.23 -28.04
CA GLY A 152 6.54 -17.35 -28.51
C GLY A 152 6.44 -18.57 -27.61
N ILE A 153 5.22 -18.90 -27.16
CA ILE A 153 4.94 -20.11 -26.35
C ILE A 153 4.73 -21.28 -27.29
N ASP A 154 5.80 -22.03 -27.53
CA ASP A 154 5.83 -23.21 -28.39
C ASP A 154 6.58 -24.38 -27.72
N GLU A 155 6.74 -25.48 -28.42
CA GLU A 155 7.38 -26.71 -27.92
C GLU A 155 8.86 -26.49 -27.55
N LYS A 156 9.52 -25.42 -28.03
CA LYS A 156 10.92 -25.10 -27.71
C LYS A 156 11.10 -24.71 -26.25
N LEU A 157 10.04 -24.30 -25.57
CA LEU A 157 10.11 -24.03 -24.12
C LEU A 157 10.50 -25.30 -23.34
N LEU A 158 10.21 -26.50 -23.85
CA LEU A 158 10.62 -27.76 -23.24
C LEU A 158 12.13 -28.02 -23.27
N GLU A 159 12.90 -27.25 -24.06
CA GLU A 159 14.36 -27.27 -24.00
C GLU A 159 14.88 -26.65 -22.69
N LYS A 160 14.09 -25.77 -22.08
CA LYS A 160 14.45 -25.04 -20.85
C LYS A 160 13.63 -25.45 -19.62
N TYR A 161 12.35 -25.73 -19.80
CA TYR A 161 11.38 -25.98 -18.74
C TYR A 161 10.77 -27.38 -18.83
N SER A 162 10.33 -27.92 -17.72
CA SER A 162 9.69 -29.25 -17.68
C SER A 162 8.27 -29.24 -18.26
N ALA A 163 7.76 -30.41 -18.63
CA ALA A 163 6.37 -30.58 -19.06
C ALA A 163 5.34 -30.32 -17.95
N ASN A 164 5.77 -30.26 -16.69
CA ASN A 164 4.92 -29.87 -15.56
C ASN A 164 4.78 -28.35 -15.45
N GLU A 165 5.75 -27.59 -15.98
CA GLU A 165 5.75 -26.13 -15.98
C GLU A 165 5.13 -25.57 -17.29
N VAL A 166 5.36 -26.26 -18.43
CA VAL A 166 4.80 -25.92 -19.76
C VAL A 166 3.71 -26.93 -20.13
N HIS A 167 2.63 -26.98 -19.45
CA HIS A 167 1.59 -28.00 -19.64
C HIS A 167 1.31 -28.37 -21.10
N ILE A 168 1.49 -29.65 -21.44
CA ILE A 168 1.42 -30.18 -22.82
C ILE A 168 0.13 -30.99 -23.02
N GLY A 169 -0.54 -30.73 -24.15
CA GLY A 169 -1.72 -31.45 -24.56
C GLY A 169 -1.40 -32.84 -25.17
N GLU A 170 -2.44 -33.61 -25.50
CA GLU A 170 -2.31 -34.93 -26.13
C GLU A 170 -1.67 -34.85 -27.54
N ASP A 171 -1.75 -33.70 -28.19
CA ASP A 171 -1.12 -33.39 -29.47
C ASP A 171 0.38 -33.04 -29.37
N GLY A 172 0.95 -33.04 -28.17
CA GLY A 172 2.34 -32.72 -27.89
C GLY A 172 2.66 -31.21 -27.87
N LYS A 173 1.65 -30.34 -27.91
CA LYS A 173 1.82 -28.89 -27.91
C LYS A 173 1.47 -28.27 -26.56
N PRO A 174 2.03 -27.09 -26.23
CA PRO A 174 1.62 -26.32 -25.04
C PRO A 174 0.11 -26.03 -25.07
N THR A 175 -0.55 -26.25 -23.94
CA THR A 175 -2.00 -26.03 -23.79
C THR A 175 -2.38 -24.55 -23.65
N GLY A 176 -1.41 -23.67 -23.40
CA GLY A 176 -1.64 -22.27 -23.02
C GLY A 176 -1.62 -22.06 -21.50
N TYR A 177 -1.43 -23.10 -20.71
CA TYR A 177 -1.25 -22.98 -19.25
C TYR A 177 0.22 -23.19 -18.89
N LEU A 178 0.81 -22.20 -18.21
CA LEU A 178 2.18 -22.23 -17.71
C LEU A 178 2.17 -22.09 -16.20
N SER A 179 3.13 -22.72 -15.50
CA SER A 179 3.32 -22.62 -14.06
C SER A 179 4.78 -22.28 -13.73
N GLU A 180 5.01 -21.71 -12.55
CA GLU A 180 6.32 -21.39 -11.97
C GLU A 180 7.17 -20.47 -12.85
N GLU A 181 8.45 -20.78 -13.04
CA GLU A 181 9.41 -19.89 -13.71
C GLU A 181 8.96 -19.39 -15.09
N PRO A 182 8.43 -20.21 -16.02
CA PRO A 182 7.94 -19.72 -17.31
C PRO A 182 6.75 -18.76 -17.17
N ALA A 183 5.85 -18.95 -16.21
CA ALA A 183 4.73 -18.05 -15.95
C ALA A 183 5.21 -16.70 -15.41
N ILE A 184 6.07 -16.72 -14.41
CA ILE A 184 6.68 -15.51 -13.80
C ILE A 184 7.50 -14.73 -14.83
N THR A 185 8.33 -15.44 -15.61
CA THR A 185 9.12 -14.85 -16.69
C THR A 185 8.24 -14.20 -17.75
N LEU A 186 7.13 -14.82 -18.12
CA LEU A 186 6.19 -14.27 -19.10
C LEU A 186 5.49 -13.04 -18.57
N ASN A 187 4.99 -13.09 -17.34
CA ASN A 187 4.30 -11.96 -16.72
C ASN A 187 5.19 -10.70 -16.70
N SER A 188 6.49 -10.86 -16.45
CA SER A 188 7.47 -9.77 -16.50
C SER A 188 7.68 -9.17 -17.90
N LYS A 189 7.31 -9.88 -18.97
CA LYS A 189 7.42 -9.41 -20.37
C LYS A 189 6.16 -8.71 -20.87
N ILE A 190 5.07 -8.72 -20.12
CA ILE A 190 3.85 -8.00 -20.47
C ILE A 190 4.08 -6.52 -20.17
N VAL A 191 4.63 -5.82 -21.16
CA VAL A 191 4.97 -4.40 -21.04
C VAL A 191 3.73 -3.54 -21.33
N LYS A 192 3.41 -2.65 -20.41
CA LYS A 192 2.39 -1.61 -20.58
C LYS A 192 2.98 -0.41 -21.35
N SER A 193 2.14 0.31 -22.08
CA SER A 193 2.57 1.57 -22.71
C SER A 193 2.74 2.68 -21.67
N ASP A 194 3.50 3.73 -22.01
CA ASP A 194 3.66 4.89 -21.12
C ASP A 194 2.31 5.54 -20.81
N GLU A 195 1.39 5.57 -21.78
CA GLU A 195 0.04 6.10 -21.61
C GLU A 195 -0.78 5.26 -20.62
N GLU A 196 -0.75 3.92 -20.73
CA GLU A 196 -1.43 3.02 -19.79
C GLU A 196 -0.87 3.15 -18.37
N LEU A 197 0.45 3.34 -18.22
CA LEU A 197 1.07 3.55 -16.92
C LEU A 197 0.67 4.89 -16.29
N GLN A 198 0.60 5.95 -17.09
CA GLN A 198 0.14 7.26 -16.63
C GLN A 198 -1.35 7.23 -16.25
N GLU A 199 -2.18 6.58 -17.04
CA GLU A 199 -3.61 6.39 -16.75
C GLU A 199 -3.81 5.54 -15.49
N SER A 200 -3.03 4.48 -15.30
CA SER A 200 -3.04 3.69 -14.05
C SER A 200 -2.80 4.56 -12.82
N LEU A 201 -1.84 5.49 -12.86
CA LEU A 201 -1.60 6.39 -11.73
C LEU A 201 -2.78 7.34 -11.45
N LEU A 202 -3.47 7.80 -12.49
CA LEU A 202 -4.66 8.64 -12.31
C LEU A 202 -5.83 7.81 -11.74
N ILE A 203 -6.00 6.57 -12.17
CA ILE A 203 -6.99 5.65 -11.59
C ILE A 203 -6.69 5.37 -10.12
N TRP A 204 -5.42 5.13 -9.79
CA TRP A 204 -4.99 4.99 -8.39
C TRP A 204 -5.32 6.24 -7.57
N GLN A 205 -5.03 7.42 -8.09
CA GLN A 205 -5.34 8.69 -7.43
C GLN A 205 -6.83 8.81 -7.13
N GLU A 206 -7.71 8.57 -8.12
CA GLU A 206 -9.16 8.64 -7.93
C GLU A 206 -9.64 7.63 -6.89
N TYR A 207 -9.11 6.40 -6.94
CA TYR A 207 -9.43 5.40 -5.95
C TYR A 207 -8.96 5.81 -4.53
N ALA A 208 -7.73 6.30 -4.40
CA ALA A 208 -7.21 6.79 -3.12
C ALA A 208 -8.09 7.92 -2.55
N PHE A 209 -8.51 8.87 -3.40
CA PHE A 209 -9.42 9.94 -2.98
C PHE A 209 -10.78 9.41 -2.54
N SER A 210 -11.32 8.39 -3.21
CA SER A 210 -12.57 7.72 -2.81
C SER A 210 -12.46 6.96 -1.49
N GLN A 211 -11.25 6.72 -1.00
CA GLN A 211 -10.97 6.11 0.31
C GLN A 211 -10.55 7.15 1.38
N GLY A 212 -10.57 8.45 1.03
CA GLY A 212 -10.15 9.52 1.94
C GLY A 212 -8.63 9.71 2.06
N ILE A 213 -7.85 9.09 1.18
CA ILE A 213 -6.39 9.21 1.18
C ILE A 213 -5.99 10.47 0.42
N THR A 214 -5.27 11.37 1.06
CA THR A 214 -4.80 12.65 0.50
C THR A 214 -3.31 12.68 0.20
N ALA A 215 -2.55 11.71 0.73
CA ALA A 215 -1.16 11.45 0.39
C ALA A 215 -0.84 9.96 0.64
N ALA A 216 0.10 9.39 -0.11
CA ALA A 216 0.46 7.99 -0.01
C ALA A 216 1.98 7.78 -0.10
N PHE A 217 2.45 6.70 0.51
CA PHE A 217 3.82 6.22 0.37
C PHE A 217 3.84 5.06 -0.63
N ASP A 218 4.46 5.26 -1.80
CA ASP A 218 4.71 4.15 -2.73
C ASP A 218 5.96 3.39 -2.26
N ALA A 219 5.71 2.27 -1.64
CA ALA A 219 6.74 1.49 -0.93
C ALA A 219 7.73 0.77 -1.85
N HIS A 220 7.50 0.78 -3.15
CA HIS A 220 8.43 0.24 -4.14
C HIS A 220 8.12 0.71 -5.56
N VAL A 221 8.60 1.87 -5.96
CA VAL A 221 8.54 2.27 -7.37
C VAL A 221 9.36 1.31 -8.24
N GLY A 222 8.69 0.59 -9.13
CA GLY A 222 9.26 -0.50 -9.94
C GLY A 222 8.84 -1.91 -9.51
N TYR A 223 7.90 -2.03 -8.57
CA TYR A 223 7.33 -3.30 -8.17
C TYR A 223 6.68 -4.02 -9.38
N PHE A 224 6.78 -5.35 -9.42
CA PHE A 224 6.35 -6.16 -10.56
C PHE A 224 6.95 -5.76 -11.93
N GLY A 225 8.12 -5.09 -11.94
CA GLY A 225 8.79 -4.69 -13.18
C GLY A 225 8.15 -3.50 -13.91
N TYR A 226 7.23 -2.77 -13.27
CA TYR A 226 6.63 -1.56 -13.85
C TYR A 226 7.62 -0.39 -13.81
N PRO A 227 7.79 0.37 -14.91
CA PRO A 227 8.62 1.57 -14.94
C PRO A 227 7.91 2.78 -14.26
N SER A 228 7.52 2.61 -12.99
CA SER A 228 6.68 3.54 -12.24
C SER A 228 7.29 4.93 -12.15
N LEU A 229 8.60 5.01 -11.96
CA LEU A 229 9.29 6.28 -11.71
C LEU A 229 9.09 7.28 -12.85
N LYS A 230 9.18 6.82 -14.10
CA LYS A 230 8.94 7.67 -15.27
C LYS A 230 7.49 8.13 -15.32
N ALA A 231 6.55 7.22 -15.07
CA ALA A 231 5.12 7.53 -15.08
C ALA A 231 4.78 8.59 -14.01
N TYR A 232 5.26 8.44 -12.78
CA TYR A 232 5.11 9.46 -11.73
C TYR A 232 5.71 10.80 -12.13
N ALA A 233 6.93 10.81 -12.67
CA ALA A 233 7.58 12.05 -13.12
C ALA A 233 6.79 12.77 -14.22
N ASP A 234 6.25 12.02 -15.18
CA ASP A 234 5.50 12.59 -16.30
C ASP A 234 4.12 13.11 -15.84
N VAL A 235 3.38 12.33 -15.03
CA VAL A 235 2.04 12.73 -14.54
C VAL A 235 2.15 13.93 -13.60
N SER A 236 3.15 13.93 -12.69
CA SER A 236 3.35 15.06 -11.77
C SER A 236 3.72 16.35 -12.51
N LYS A 237 4.62 16.29 -13.52
CA LYS A 237 4.98 17.44 -14.37
C LYS A 237 3.81 17.96 -15.20
N SER A 238 2.88 17.10 -15.59
CA SER A 238 1.67 17.50 -16.33
C SER A 238 0.65 18.27 -15.47
N GLY A 239 0.84 18.32 -14.15
CA GLY A 239 -0.08 18.93 -13.20
C GLY A 239 -1.35 18.10 -12.92
N LYS A 240 -1.43 16.87 -13.43
CA LYS A 240 -2.57 15.96 -13.22
C LYS A 240 -2.49 15.17 -11.90
N LEU A 241 -1.27 14.94 -11.40
CA LEU A 241 -1.09 14.29 -10.11
C LEU A 241 -1.41 15.28 -9.00
N LYS A 242 -2.45 14.99 -8.23
CA LYS A 242 -2.89 15.73 -7.03
C LYS A 242 -2.69 14.93 -5.75
N LEU A 243 -2.60 13.61 -5.86
CA LEU A 243 -2.23 12.73 -4.74
C LEU A 243 -0.73 12.88 -4.46
N ARG A 244 -0.36 13.52 -3.35
CA ARG A 244 1.04 13.61 -2.96
C ARG A 244 1.60 12.22 -2.69
N THR A 245 2.62 11.85 -3.46
CA THR A 245 3.23 10.52 -3.37
C THR A 245 4.70 10.63 -2.95
N TYR A 246 5.04 9.93 -1.88
CA TYR A 246 6.39 9.76 -1.36
C TYR A 246 6.82 8.34 -1.67
N ALA A 247 8.01 8.15 -2.22
CA ALA A 247 8.37 6.87 -2.83
C ALA A 247 9.77 6.40 -2.44
N VAL A 248 9.93 5.08 -2.41
CA VAL A 248 11.22 4.41 -2.28
C VAL A 248 11.42 3.42 -3.43
N ARG A 249 12.68 3.09 -3.72
CA ARG A 249 13.05 2.07 -4.70
C ARG A 249 13.97 1.04 -4.07
N THR A 250 13.80 -0.22 -4.42
CA THR A 250 14.75 -1.29 -4.03
C THR A 250 16.11 -1.04 -4.62
N VAL A 251 17.13 -1.21 -3.79
CA VAL A 251 18.55 -1.09 -4.14
C VAL A 251 19.27 -2.41 -3.92
N LYS A 252 20.24 -2.71 -4.76
CA LYS A 252 21.06 -3.93 -4.71
C LYS A 252 22.50 -3.66 -4.30
N ASP A 253 22.97 -2.44 -4.57
CA ASP A 253 24.31 -1.98 -4.24
C ASP A 253 24.34 -0.46 -3.99
N THR A 254 25.51 0.07 -3.64
CA THR A 254 25.70 1.50 -3.37
C THR A 254 25.54 2.37 -4.61
N ASP A 255 25.84 1.84 -5.80
CA ASP A 255 25.66 2.57 -7.06
C ASP A 255 24.17 2.82 -7.33
N ASP A 256 23.30 1.86 -7.00
CA ASP A 256 21.85 2.02 -7.07
C ASP A 256 21.35 3.17 -6.15
N VAL A 257 21.95 3.31 -4.95
CA VAL A 257 21.61 4.41 -4.03
C VAL A 257 22.00 5.76 -4.64
N LEU A 258 23.21 5.87 -5.18
CA LEU A 258 23.69 7.10 -5.83
C LEU A 258 22.87 7.46 -7.07
N GLU A 259 22.51 6.48 -7.89
CA GLU A 259 21.60 6.67 -9.02
C GLU A 259 20.26 7.23 -8.55
N LEU A 260 19.72 6.67 -7.46
CA LEU A 260 18.42 7.11 -6.91
C LEU A 260 18.50 8.54 -6.38
N VAL A 261 19.61 8.94 -5.74
CA VAL A 261 19.88 10.34 -5.33
C VAL A 261 19.88 11.26 -6.55
N GLU A 262 20.57 10.89 -7.64
CA GLU A 262 20.58 11.68 -8.87
C GLU A 262 19.17 11.79 -9.49
N LEU A 263 18.43 10.68 -9.54
CA LEU A 263 17.05 10.66 -10.05
C LEU A 263 16.12 11.55 -9.20
N ALA A 264 16.21 11.46 -7.87
CA ALA A 264 15.43 12.29 -6.96
C ALA A 264 15.65 13.78 -7.23
N SER A 265 16.90 14.19 -7.47
CA SER A 265 17.22 15.60 -7.79
C SER A 265 16.56 16.11 -9.08
N LYS A 266 16.18 15.21 -10.01
CA LYS A 266 15.60 15.53 -11.32
C LYS A 266 14.07 15.46 -11.33
N VAL A 267 13.48 14.60 -10.49
CA VAL A 267 12.04 14.28 -10.56
C VAL A 267 11.24 14.80 -9.38
N ASN A 268 11.88 15.03 -8.22
CA ASN A 268 11.18 15.50 -7.03
C ASN A 268 10.51 16.86 -7.28
N ASN A 269 9.24 16.93 -6.90
CA ASN A 269 8.43 18.14 -6.96
C ASN A 269 7.40 18.12 -5.83
N GLU A 270 6.40 19.00 -5.86
CA GLU A 270 5.40 19.11 -4.81
C GLU A 270 4.58 17.83 -4.61
N TYR A 271 4.20 17.16 -5.70
CA TYR A 271 3.30 16.01 -5.68
C TYR A 271 3.99 14.64 -5.79
N PHE A 272 5.27 14.62 -6.15
CA PHE A 272 6.04 13.37 -6.21
C PHE A 272 7.45 13.56 -5.66
N LYS A 273 7.83 12.74 -4.68
CA LYS A 273 9.17 12.78 -4.09
C LYS A 273 9.70 11.36 -3.86
N ILE A 274 10.91 11.11 -4.35
CA ILE A 274 11.71 9.96 -3.92
C ILE A 274 12.35 10.36 -2.59
N THR A 275 12.06 9.61 -1.53
CA THR A 275 12.48 9.93 -0.16
C THR A 275 13.49 8.95 0.42
N GLY A 276 13.71 7.80 -0.23
CA GLY A 276 14.60 6.81 0.33
C GLY A 276 14.74 5.54 -0.50
N VAL A 277 15.32 4.53 0.14
CA VAL A 277 15.59 3.20 -0.43
C VAL A 277 14.70 2.14 0.23
N LYS A 278 14.33 1.10 -0.53
CA LYS A 278 13.61 -0.08 -0.04
C LYS A 278 14.56 -1.26 0.07
N VAL A 279 14.47 -2.00 1.17
CA VAL A 279 15.16 -3.27 1.36
C VAL A 279 14.19 -4.34 1.84
N PHE A 280 14.16 -5.49 1.16
CA PHE A 280 13.40 -6.67 1.60
C PHE A 280 14.32 -7.55 2.45
N ILE A 281 14.07 -7.61 3.76
CA ILE A 281 14.90 -8.40 4.69
C ILE A 281 14.42 -9.85 4.73
N ASP A 282 13.09 -10.06 4.71
CA ASP A 282 12.46 -11.38 4.72
C ASP A 282 11.23 -11.44 3.81
N GLY A 283 10.41 -12.46 3.98
CA GLY A 283 9.11 -12.64 3.36
C GLY A 283 7.98 -12.60 4.39
N VAL A 284 7.01 -13.53 4.31
CA VAL A 284 5.77 -13.54 5.11
C VAL A 284 5.59 -14.88 5.84
N VAL A 285 4.81 -14.87 6.94
CA VAL A 285 4.56 -16.07 7.75
C VAL A 285 3.79 -17.11 6.95
N GLU A 286 2.78 -16.72 6.20
CA GLU A 286 1.88 -17.60 5.46
C GLU A 286 2.60 -18.44 4.39
N ALA A 287 3.75 -17.95 3.92
CA ALA A 287 4.62 -18.66 2.98
C ALA A 287 5.84 -19.33 3.64
N HIS A 288 5.95 -19.32 4.97
CA HIS A 288 7.13 -19.76 5.74
C HIS A 288 8.42 -19.02 5.35
N THR A 289 8.30 -17.76 4.91
CA THR A 289 9.45 -16.96 4.46
C THR A 289 9.78 -15.78 5.38
N ALA A 290 8.95 -15.50 6.39
CA ALA A 290 9.33 -14.58 7.46
C ALA A 290 10.54 -15.15 8.23
N TRP A 291 11.57 -14.32 8.45
CA TRP A 291 12.76 -14.76 9.19
C TRP A 291 12.54 -14.60 10.68
N LEU A 292 12.45 -15.74 11.38
CA LEU A 292 12.20 -15.83 12.82
C LEU A 292 13.49 -16.09 13.60
N LEU A 293 13.54 -15.65 14.88
CA LEU A 293 14.61 -15.99 15.83
C LEU A 293 14.46 -17.42 16.33
N ASP A 294 13.22 -17.86 16.56
CA ASP A 294 12.90 -19.25 16.92
C ASP A 294 12.32 -19.98 15.70
N GLU A 295 12.44 -21.32 15.69
CA GLU A 295 11.96 -22.18 14.60
C GLU A 295 10.43 -22.06 14.38
N TYR A 296 9.98 -22.31 13.15
CA TYR A 296 8.56 -22.45 12.84
C TYR A 296 7.95 -23.62 13.62
N GLY A 297 6.74 -23.46 14.15
CA GLY A 297 6.08 -24.44 15.02
C GLY A 297 5.80 -25.78 14.35
N ASP A 298 5.53 -25.76 13.04
CA ASP A 298 5.26 -26.92 12.20
C ASP A 298 6.52 -27.47 11.49
N GLN A 299 7.65 -26.74 11.50
CA GLN A 299 8.88 -27.10 10.81
C GLN A 299 10.12 -26.99 11.72
N PRO A 300 10.38 -27.99 12.58
CA PRO A 300 11.54 -27.99 13.47
C PRO A 300 12.86 -27.78 12.72
N GLY A 301 13.70 -26.87 13.22
CA GLY A 301 14.98 -26.51 12.63
C GLY A 301 14.91 -25.51 11.47
N TYR A 302 13.72 -25.02 11.13
CA TYR A 302 13.53 -24.04 10.07
C TYR A 302 13.14 -22.65 10.63
N PHE A 303 13.80 -21.59 10.16
CA PHE A 303 13.71 -20.23 10.70
C PHE A 303 13.24 -19.20 9.67
N GLY A 304 12.78 -19.64 8.50
CA GLY A 304 12.38 -18.76 7.40
C GLY A 304 13.51 -18.41 6.42
N VAL A 305 13.27 -17.38 5.61
CA VAL A 305 14.17 -16.97 4.50
C VAL A 305 14.80 -15.62 4.82
N LYS A 306 16.11 -15.53 4.63
CA LYS A 306 16.87 -14.28 4.68
C LYS A 306 16.98 -13.72 3.27
N SER A 307 16.01 -12.90 2.85
CA SER A 307 16.02 -12.29 1.52
C SER A 307 17.19 -11.32 1.36
N PHE A 308 17.57 -10.67 2.45
CA PHE A 308 18.79 -9.88 2.56
C PHE A 308 19.51 -10.22 3.87
N SER A 309 20.80 -10.57 3.80
CA SER A 309 21.56 -11.06 4.96
C SER A 309 22.99 -10.51 5.06
N ASP A 310 23.36 -9.55 4.22
CA ASP A 310 24.65 -8.87 4.27
C ASP A 310 24.53 -7.63 5.15
N HIS A 311 24.93 -7.77 6.43
CA HIS A 311 24.87 -6.72 7.43
C HIS A 311 25.69 -5.48 7.03
N ASP A 312 26.95 -5.68 6.63
CA ASP A 312 27.86 -4.58 6.32
C ASP A 312 27.33 -3.77 5.13
N LYS A 313 26.77 -4.46 4.15
CA LYS A 313 26.14 -3.82 2.99
C LYS A 313 24.90 -3.01 3.36
N LEU A 314 24.07 -3.50 4.29
CA LEU A 314 22.92 -2.73 4.80
C LEU A 314 23.39 -1.48 5.55
N VAL A 315 24.43 -1.59 6.36
CA VAL A 315 25.07 -0.43 7.04
C VAL A 315 25.57 0.59 6.01
N GLU A 316 26.23 0.14 4.93
CA GLU A 316 26.71 1.02 3.86
C GLU A 316 25.54 1.73 3.16
N PHE A 317 24.45 1.02 2.84
CA PHE A 317 23.24 1.62 2.25
C PHE A 317 22.66 2.69 3.17
N ALA A 318 22.50 2.37 4.46
CA ALA A 318 21.93 3.28 5.42
C ALA A 318 22.81 4.53 5.63
N LYS A 319 24.12 4.37 5.73
CA LYS A 319 25.06 5.50 5.82
C LYS A 319 24.94 6.41 4.60
N LEU A 320 24.97 5.83 3.40
CA LEU A 320 24.90 6.59 2.15
C LEU A 320 23.54 7.29 1.99
N ALA A 321 22.45 6.61 2.33
CA ALA A 321 21.11 7.21 2.36
C ALA A 321 21.07 8.39 3.34
N ASN A 322 21.60 8.23 4.57
CA ASN A 322 21.67 9.27 5.59
C ASN A 322 22.46 10.51 5.12
N GLU A 323 23.59 10.32 4.45
CA GLU A 323 24.40 11.42 3.90
C GLU A 323 23.64 12.24 2.86
N HIS A 324 22.64 11.65 2.20
CA HIS A 324 21.81 12.28 1.18
C HIS A 324 20.39 12.63 1.65
N ASN A 325 20.13 12.62 2.96
CA ASN A 325 18.81 12.85 3.56
C ASN A 325 17.70 11.94 3.02
N MET A 326 18.05 10.70 2.71
CA MET A 326 17.15 9.63 2.32
C MET A 326 16.94 8.65 3.48
N ASN A 327 15.72 8.15 3.64
CA ASN A 327 15.39 7.12 4.62
C ASN A 327 15.65 5.71 4.07
N VAL A 328 15.66 4.72 4.97
CA VAL A 328 15.64 3.30 4.63
C VAL A 328 14.31 2.73 5.08
N HIS A 329 13.56 2.16 4.14
CA HIS A 329 12.28 1.50 4.38
C HIS A 329 12.45 0.00 4.21
N CYS A 330 12.36 -0.76 5.30
CA CYS A 330 12.57 -2.21 5.30
C CYS A 330 11.25 -2.97 5.33
N HIS A 331 11.15 -4.03 4.52
CA HIS A 331 10.16 -5.07 4.71
C HIS A 331 10.68 -6.01 5.81
N THR A 332 9.97 -6.09 6.92
CA THR A 332 10.34 -6.89 8.09
C THR A 332 9.09 -7.47 8.73
N VAL A 333 8.90 -8.77 8.60
CA VAL A 333 7.75 -9.50 9.15
C VAL A 333 8.14 -10.26 10.40
N GLY A 334 9.24 -11.02 10.36
CA GLY A 334 9.73 -11.82 11.46
C GLY A 334 10.71 -11.05 12.37
N ASP A 335 10.78 -11.46 13.62
CA ASP A 335 11.64 -10.86 14.66
C ASP A 335 13.14 -10.99 14.35
N GLY A 336 13.55 -12.04 13.62
CA GLY A 336 14.92 -12.17 13.11
C GLY A 336 15.26 -11.08 12.08
N ALA A 337 14.31 -10.76 11.19
CA ALA A 337 14.45 -9.69 10.20
C ALA A 337 14.49 -8.31 10.88
N VAL A 338 13.58 -8.07 11.83
CA VAL A 338 13.54 -6.82 12.62
C VAL A 338 14.87 -6.60 13.33
N LYS A 339 15.33 -7.59 14.07
CA LYS A 339 16.61 -7.49 14.79
C LYS A 339 17.78 -7.21 13.85
N PHE A 340 17.89 -7.94 12.76
CA PHE A 340 18.97 -7.79 11.78
C PHE A 340 18.99 -6.38 11.17
N ALA A 341 17.84 -5.89 10.70
CA ALA A 341 17.74 -4.57 10.11
C ALA A 341 18.03 -3.46 11.13
N LEU A 342 17.51 -3.62 12.34
CA LEU A 342 17.69 -2.65 13.41
C LEU A 342 19.15 -2.55 13.84
N ASP A 343 19.88 -3.67 13.95
CA ASP A 343 21.32 -3.69 14.25
C ASP A 343 22.09 -2.84 13.23
N ALA A 344 21.82 -3.03 11.92
CA ALA A 344 22.49 -2.28 10.86
C ALA A 344 22.11 -0.79 10.85
N LEU A 345 20.84 -0.45 10.99
CA LEU A 345 20.39 0.94 10.98
C LEU A 345 20.88 1.72 12.20
N CYS A 346 20.90 1.10 13.38
CA CYS A 346 21.48 1.71 14.58
C CYS A 346 22.98 2.02 14.39
N GLU A 347 23.73 1.08 13.84
CA GLU A 347 25.15 1.30 13.53
C GLU A 347 25.35 2.49 12.57
N ALA A 348 24.55 2.54 11.50
CA ALA A 348 24.61 3.63 10.53
C ALA A 348 24.26 5.00 11.14
N GLN A 349 23.21 5.07 11.96
CA GLN A 349 22.80 6.30 12.65
C GLN A 349 23.87 6.79 13.63
N ILE A 350 24.48 5.90 14.40
CA ILE A 350 25.59 6.22 15.30
C ILE A 350 26.78 6.75 14.51
N ALA A 351 27.12 6.09 13.40
CA ALA A 351 28.29 6.47 12.58
C ALA A 351 28.11 7.82 11.88
N THR A 352 26.90 8.15 11.46
CA THR A 352 26.57 9.43 10.78
C THR A 352 26.18 10.55 11.77
N GLY A 353 25.85 10.20 13.02
CA GLY A 353 25.33 11.16 14.02
C GLY A 353 23.92 11.66 13.74
N ASN A 354 23.22 11.12 12.75
CA ASN A 354 21.84 11.48 12.42
C ASN A 354 20.87 10.47 13.03
N MET A 355 20.20 10.85 14.11
CA MET A 355 19.24 10.02 14.85
C MET A 355 17.80 10.20 14.39
N ASP A 356 17.52 11.12 13.46
CA ASP A 356 16.18 11.40 12.92
C ASP A 356 16.14 11.19 11.40
N GLN A 357 16.50 9.97 10.98
CA GLN A 357 16.60 9.62 9.57
C GLN A 357 15.24 9.22 8.94
N ARG A 358 14.20 9.13 9.77
CA ARG A 358 12.85 8.64 9.34
C ARG A 358 12.91 7.24 8.75
N ASN A 359 13.85 6.40 9.21
CA ASN A 359 13.89 4.99 8.85
C ASN A 359 12.61 4.30 9.32
N ALA A 360 12.09 3.36 8.53
CA ALA A 360 10.80 2.75 8.78
C ALA A 360 10.83 1.23 8.52
N PHE A 361 10.15 0.49 9.38
CA PHE A 361 9.95 -0.96 9.24
C PHE A 361 8.49 -1.24 8.97
N ALA A 362 8.21 -1.96 7.89
CA ALA A 362 6.86 -2.29 7.47
C ALA A 362 6.47 -3.72 7.91
N HIS A 363 5.18 -3.86 8.20
CA HIS A 363 4.45 -5.07 8.57
C HIS A 363 4.60 -5.45 10.04
N LEU A 364 5.80 -5.76 10.53
CA LEU A 364 6.09 -5.96 11.96
C LEU A 364 5.14 -6.96 12.64
N GLN A 365 4.94 -8.14 12.03
CA GLN A 365 4.03 -9.14 12.58
C GLN A 365 4.59 -9.74 13.87
N VAL A 366 5.85 -10.19 13.85
CA VAL A 366 6.51 -10.75 15.04
C VAL A 366 7.67 -9.85 15.43
N VAL A 367 7.64 -9.29 16.65
CA VAL A 367 8.68 -8.35 17.13
C VAL A 367 8.94 -8.59 18.61
N THR A 368 10.21 -8.63 19.00
CA THR A 368 10.56 -8.81 20.42
C THR A 368 10.34 -7.51 21.21
N PRO A 369 9.98 -7.56 22.50
CA PRO A 369 9.87 -6.36 23.33
C PRO A 369 11.17 -5.53 23.40
N GLU A 370 12.32 -6.19 23.31
CA GLU A 370 13.62 -5.51 23.28
C GLU A 370 13.78 -4.65 22.01
N ASP A 371 13.40 -5.19 20.85
CA ASP A 371 13.52 -4.48 19.58
C ASP A 371 12.47 -3.37 19.44
N ILE A 372 11.26 -3.54 20.02
CA ILE A 372 10.26 -2.46 20.13
C ILE A 372 10.87 -1.24 20.84
N LYS A 373 11.50 -1.47 22.00
CA LYS A 373 12.16 -0.42 22.76
C LYS A 373 13.31 0.24 21.97
N ARG A 374 14.14 -0.55 21.29
CA ARG A 374 15.22 -0.04 20.44
C ARG A 374 14.71 0.78 19.26
N MET A 375 13.58 0.38 18.64
CA MET A 375 12.95 1.18 17.58
C MET A 375 12.57 2.57 18.09
N SER A 376 12.06 2.69 19.33
CA SER A 376 11.80 3.98 19.96
C SER A 376 13.10 4.76 20.21
N GLU A 377 14.12 4.15 20.80
CA GLU A 377 15.41 4.77 21.13
C GLU A 377 16.13 5.32 19.89
N TYR A 378 16.02 4.63 18.75
CA TYR A 378 16.65 5.02 17.48
C TYR A 378 15.69 5.68 16.49
N ASN A 379 14.48 6.06 16.95
CA ASN A 379 13.48 6.75 16.16
C ASN A 379 13.13 6.04 14.83
N VAL A 380 13.06 4.71 14.86
CA VAL A 380 12.61 3.89 13.72
C VAL A 380 11.09 3.80 13.76
N ILE A 381 10.45 4.14 12.65
CA ILE A 381 8.99 4.22 12.53
C ILE A 381 8.41 2.82 12.32
N ALA A 382 7.38 2.46 13.09
CA ALA A 382 6.63 1.23 12.92
C ALA A 382 5.45 1.46 11.96
N VAL A 383 5.56 0.93 10.74
CA VAL A 383 4.53 1.03 9.69
C VAL A 383 3.69 -0.25 9.74
N VAL A 384 2.53 -0.20 10.37
CA VAL A 384 1.74 -1.37 10.76
C VAL A 384 0.43 -1.50 9.97
N PRO A 385 -0.02 -2.73 9.65
CA PRO A 385 -1.26 -3.01 8.92
C PRO A 385 -2.42 -3.35 9.88
N PRO A 386 -3.27 -2.41 10.31
CA PRO A 386 -4.34 -2.73 11.26
C PRO A 386 -5.28 -3.81 10.75
N LEU A 387 -5.56 -3.86 9.44
CA LEU A 387 -6.46 -4.85 8.84
C LEU A 387 -5.89 -6.28 8.85
N TRP A 388 -4.58 -6.48 9.05
CA TRP A 388 -3.98 -7.80 9.15
C TRP A 388 -3.95 -8.33 10.60
N THR A 389 -4.35 -7.50 11.56
CA THR A 389 -4.28 -7.89 12.98
C THR A 389 -5.28 -8.97 13.38
N PRO A 390 -6.50 -9.07 12.84
CA PRO A 390 -7.42 -10.16 13.14
C PRO A 390 -6.92 -11.52 12.61
N ARG A 391 -7.51 -12.60 13.14
CA ARG A 391 -7.31 -13.95 12.58
C ARG A 391 -8.36 -14.22 11.52
N GLU A 392 -8.04 -13.87 10.29
CA GLU A 392 -8.90 -14.11 9.13
C GLU A 392 -8.88 -15.58 8.67
N LYS A 393 -9.96 -16.05 8.09
CA LYS A 393 -10.00 -17.35 7.43
C LYS A 393 -9.55 -17.18 5.96
N PRO A 394 -8.69 -18.10 5.45
CA PRO A 394 -8.15 -19.31 6.08
C PRO A 394 -6.79 -19.10 6.79
N TYR A 395 -6.22 -17.89 6.75
CA TYR A 395 -4.82 -17.64 7.14
C TYR A 395 -4.59 -17.72 8.66
N GLY A 396 -5.44 -17.14 9.50
CA GLY A 396 -5.23 -17.04 10.92
C GLY A 396 -5.04 -18.40 11.64
N LYS A 397 -5.67 -19.49 11.13
CA LYS A 397 -5.43 -20.83 11.64
C LYS A 397 -4.05 -21.35 11.26
N LYS A 398 -3.57 -21.05 10.05
CA LYS A 398 -2.24 -21.43 9.58
C LYS A 398 -1.16 -20.66 10.32
N GLU A 399 -1.34 -19.37 10.54
CA GLU A 399 -0.40 -18.54 11.31
C GLU A 399 -0.21 -19.08 12.71
N MET A 400 -1.28 -19.47 13.40
CA MET A 400 -1.21 -20.09 14.73
C MET A 400 -0.44 -21.43 14.70
N GLU A 401 -0.59 -22.24 13.66
CA GLU A 401 0.17 -23.47 13.47
C GLU A 401 1.66 -23.19 13.24
N TYR A 402 1.96 -22.19 12.40
CA TYR A 402 3.32 -21.85 11.98
C TYR A 402 4.12 -21.10 13.05
N LEU A 403 3.49 -20.19 13.77
CA LEU A 403 4.14 -19.42 14.84
C LEU A 403 4.08 -20.13 16.20
N GLY A 404 3.09 -20.99 16.40
CA GLY A 404 2.68 -21.46 17.71
C GLY A 404 1.80 -20.43 18.44
N PRO A 405 1.02 -20.87 19.46
CA PRO A 405 -0.05 -20.05 20.06
C PRO A 405 0.45 -18.75 20.71
N ASP A 406 1.62 -18.76 21.34
CA ASP A 406 2.12 -17.59 22.07
C ASP A 406 2.58 -16.50 21.11
N ARG A 407 3.40 -16.82 20.09
CA ARG A 407 3.85 -15.85 19.08
C ARG A 407 2.72 -15.35 18.18
N ASP A 408 1.75 -16.22 17.87
CA ASP A 408 0.55 -15.82 17.14
C ASP A 408 -0.27 -14.81 17.95
N GLU A 409 -0.50 -15.08 19.26
CA GLU A 409 -1.22 -14.15 20.13
C GLU A 409 -0.50 -12.81 20.24
N ASP A 410 0.83 -12.80 20.34
CA ASP A 410 1.64 -11.58 20.48
C ASP A 410 1.93 -10.86 19.13
N SER A 411 1.37 -11.35 18.02
CA SER A 411 1.55 -10.72 16.69
C SER A 411 0.92 -9.34 16.59
N TYR A 412 1.58 -8.46 15.80
CA TYR A 412 1.19 -7.08 15.57
C TYR A 412 1.07 -6.26 16.87
N PRO A 413 2.17 -6.00 17.59
CA PRO A 413 2.18 -5.36 18.90
C PRO A 413 2.02 -3.84 18.82
N ILE A 414 0.88 -3.36 18.29
CA ILE A 414 0.63 -1.94 17.95
C ILE A 414 0.66 -1.05 19.20
N LYS A 415 0.01 -1.50 20.29
CA LYS A 415 0.01 -0.75 21.55
C LYS A 415 1.37 -0.74 22.20
N SER A 416 2.08 -1.86 22.15
CA SER A 416 3.43 -1.97 22.72
C SER A 416 4.40 -0.97 22.07
N PHE A 417 4.31 -0.70 20.76
CA PHE A 417 5.07 0.38 20.12
C PHE A 417 4.74 1.75 20.72
N LEU A 418 3.46 2.06 20.93
CA LEU A 418 3.04 3.35 21.52
C LEU A 418 3.50 3.47 22.97
N ASP A 419 3.37 2.41 23.77
CA ASP A 419 3.74 2.42 25.18
C ASP A 419 5.26 2.65 25.37
N GLU A 420 6.09 2.16 24.46
CA GLU A 420 7.53 2.42 24.43
C GLU A 420 7.90 3.77 23.76
N GLY A 421 6.91 4.51 23.25
CA GLY A 421 7.11 5.83 22.62
C GLY A 421 7.57 5.79 21.17
N ALA A 422 7.53 4.65 20.50
CA ALA A 422 7.79 4.56 19.08
C ALA A 422 6.65 5.19 18.27
N LYS A 423 6.98 5.85 17.15
CA LYS A 423 5.97 6.36 16.22
C LYS A 423 5.40 5.22 15.40
N ILE A 424 4.07 5.09 15.41
CA ILE A 424 3.36 4.17 14.52
C ILE A 424 2.72 4.95 13.37
N THR A 425 2.69 4.35 12.20
CA THR A 425 1.89 4.77 11.04
C THR A 425 1.10 3.60 10.50
N PHE A 426 -0.05 3.88 9.89
CA PHE A 426 -0.88 2.83 9.32
C PHE A 426 -0.63 2.68 7.83
N HIS A 427 -0.78 1.46 7.34
CA HIS A 427 -0.70 1.14 5.93
C HIS A 427 -1.75 0.13 5.48
N SER A 428 -2.09 0.19 4.19
CA SER A 428 -2.97 -0.77 3.55
C SER A 428 -2.23 -1.92 2.87
N ASP A 429 -1.03 -1.66 2.40
CA ASP A 429 -0.28 -2.52 1.45
C ASP A 429 -1.06 -2.83 0.16
N TYR A 430 -1.99 -1.93 -0.20
CA TYR A 430 -2.82 -2.11 -1.40
C TYR A 430 -1.96 -2.06 -2.68
N PRO A 431 -2.12 -2.97 -3.64
CA PRO A 431 -3.14 -4.00 -3.79
C PRO A 431 -2.70 -5.41 -3.33
N VAL A 432 -1.61 -5.54 -2.55
CA VAL A 432 -1.22 -6.84 -1.95
C VAL A 432 -2.32 -7.30 -1.00
N SER A 433 -2.80 -6.40 -0.15
CA SER A 433 -4.09 -6.57 0.51
C SER A 433 -5.20 -6.10 -0.46
N PRO A 434 -6.23 -6.89 -0.72
CA PRO A 434 -7.28 -6.53 -1.68
C PRO A 434 -8.21 -5.42 -1.17
N ILE A 435 -8.14 -5.08 0.10
CA ILE A 435 -9.05 -4.13 0.76
C ILE A 435 -8.25 -2.96 1.32
N MET A 436 -8.72 -1.74 1.00
CA MET A 436 -8.27 -0.51 1.64
C MET A 436 -9.50 0.22 2.19
N SER A 437 -9.57 0.36 3.52
CA SER A 437 -10.63 1.08 4.20
C SER A 437 -10.09 1.75 5.47
N MET A 438 -10.15 3.07 5.51
CA MET A 438 -9.67 3.83 6.67
C MET A 438 -10.57 3.65 7.90
N PRO A 439 -11.90 3.68 7.80
CA PRO A 439 -12.77 3.37 8.93
C PRO A 439 -12.55 1.97 9.51
N GLN A 440 -12.43 0.95 8.66
CA GLN A 440 -12.14 -0.42 9.09
C GLN A 440 -10.76 -0.53 9.74
N SER A 441 -9.76 0.22 9.26
CA SER A 441 -8.42 0.28 9.86
C SER A 441 -8.46 0.89 11.28
N ILE A 442 -9.27 1.94 11.50
CA ILE A 442 -9.49 2.51 12.83
C ILE A 442 -10.15 1.46 13.74
N TYR A 443 -11.22 0.82 13.25
CA TYR A 443 -11.94 -0.19 14.01
C TYR A 443 -11.03 -1.38 14.37
N ALA A 444 -10.27 -1.89 13.41
CA ALA A 444 -9.33 -2.99 13.61
C ALA A 444 -8.23 -2.66 14.62
N ALA A 445 -7.71 -1.45 14.63
CA ALA A 445 -6.72 -1.02 15.62
C ALA A 445 -7.30 -0.95 17.05
N VAL A 446 -8.60 -0.62 17.18
CA VAL A 446 -9.28 -0.50 18.48
C VAL A 446 -9.84 -1.84 18.96
N LYS A 447 -10.45 -2.63 18.07
CA LYS A 447 -11.19 -3.86 18.42
C LYS A 447 -10.40 -5.13 18.10
N ARG A 448 -9.29 -5.01 17.38
CA ARG A 448 -8.45 -6.14 16.93
C ARG A 448 -9.22 -7.15 16.06
N THR A 449 -10.25 -6.65 15.37
CA THR A 449 -11.13 -7.34 14.43
C THR A 449 -11.67 -6.36 13.41
N HIS A 450 -12.27 -6.82 12.33
CA HIS A 450 -12.98 -6.00 11.35
C HIS A 450 -14.34 -6.63 10.99
N THR A 451 -15.15 -5.93 10.21
CA THR A 451 -16.49 -6.40 9.78
C THR A 451 -16.54 -6.83 8.31
N LEU A 452 -15.39 -6.83 7.62
CA LEU A 452 -15.28 -7.12 6.18
C LEU A 452 -15.55 -8.60 5.87
N GLU A 453 -15.08 -9.49 6.76
CA GLU A 453 -15.28 -10.92 6.69
C GLU A 453 -15.27 -11.55 8.08
N GLU A 454 -15.60 -12.86 8.17
CA GLU A 454 -15.59 -13.56 9.45
C GLU A 454 -14.15 -13.77 9.94
N CYS A 455 -13.80 -13.09 11.02
CA CYS A 455 -12.50 -13.19 11.67
C CYS A 455 -12.63 -13.19 13.20
N GLU A 456 -11.57 -13.62 13.88
CA GLU A 456 -11.48 -13.60 15.33
C GLU A 456 -10.52 -12.51 15.81
N PRO A 457 -10.85 -11.78 16.89
CA PRO A 457 -9.93 -10.81 17.49
C PRO A 457 -8.62 -11.47 17.92
N ARG A 458 -7.50 -10.77 17.67
CA ARG A 458 -6.18 -11.17 18.17
C ARG A 458 -5.72 -10.19 19.24
N ASN A 459 -5.30 -10.71 20.38
CA ASN A 459 -4.65 -9.95 21.47
C ASN A 459 -5.27 -8.57 21.77
N LEU A 460 -6.39 -8.54 22.45
CA LEU A 460 -7.08 -7.30 22.84
C LEU A 460 -6.22 -6.35 23.72
N LYS A 461 -5.10 -6.83 24.30
CA LYS A 461 -4.17 -5.97 25.04
C LYS A 461 -3.42 -5.01 24.13
N GLU A 462 -3.30 -5.35 22.85
CA GLU A 462 -2.68 -4.51 21.81
C GLU A 462 -3.66 -3.54 21.14
N SER A 463 -4.87 -3.39 21.68
CA SER A 463 -5.84 -2.36 21.26
C SER A 463 -5.36 -0.96 21.61
N ILE A 464 -5.57 -0.02 20.69
CA ILE A 464 -5.25 1.41 20.90
C ILE A 464 -6.51 2.28 20.87
N GLY A 465 -6.37 3.55 21.25
CA GLY A 465 -7.49 4.50 21.19
C GLY A 465 -7.74 5.02 19.77
N VAL A 466 -9.00 5.44 19.49
CA VAL A 466 -9.35 6.07 18.20
C VAL A 466 -8.46 7.26 17.86
N MET A 467 -8.13 8.12 18.84
CA MET A 467 -7.24 9.27 18.63
C MET A 467 -5.83 8.84 18.21
N ASP A 468 -5.30 7.73 18.76
CA ASP A 468 -3.99 7.20 18.37
C ASP A 468 -4.04 6.63 16.95
N ALA A 469 -5.13 5.96 16.58
CA ALA A 469 -5.37 5.51 15.21
C ALA A 469 -5.45 6.69 14.22
N LEU A 470 -6.20 7.76 14.56
CA LEU A 470 -6.26 8.97 13.74
C LEU A 470 -4.89 9.63 13.57
N LYS A 471 -4.08 9.71 14.64
CA LYS A 471 -2.71 10.23 14.55
C LYS A 471 -1.82 9.35 13.68
N ALA A 472 -1.98 8.02 13.75
CA ALA A 472 -1.20 7.08 12.96
C ALA A 472 -1.43 7.24 11.45
N MET A 473 -2.63 7.63 11.02
CA MET A 473 -2.96 7.85 9.59
C MET A 473 -2.95 9.34 9.18
N THR A 474 -2.49 10.23 10.05
CA THR A 474 -2.42 11.67 9.76
C THR A 474 -1.04 12.24 10.13
N ILE A 475 -0.87 12.84 11.32
CA ILE A 475 0.36 13.56 11.69
C ILE A 475 1.60 12.64 11.80
N ASN A 476 1.44 11.39 12.23
CA ASN A 476 2.57 10.46 12.27
C ASN A 476 3.00 10.02 10.86
N THR A 477 2.04 9.82 9.94
CA THR A 477 2.35 9.52 8.53
C THR A 477 2.94 10.74 7.83
N ALA A 478 2.48 11.97 8.15
CA ALA A 478 3.15 13.19 7.70
C ALA A 478 4.61 13.26 8.19
N TYR A 479 4.87 12.84 9.44
CA TYR A 479 6.22 12.72 9.99
C TYR A 479 7.05 11.68 9.22
N GLN A 480 6.50 10.51 8.90
CA GLN A 480 7.18 9.50 8.05
C GLN A 480 7.61 10.09 6.70
N PHE A 481 6.79 10.97 6.14
CA PHE A 481 7.04 11.64 4.86
C PHE A 481 7.99 12.83 4.95
N GLY A 482 8.37 13.27 6.18
CA GLY A 482 9.10 14.51 6.42
C GLY A 482 8.27 15.74 6.06
N GLN A 483 6.96 15.71 6.31
CA GLN A 483 5.99 16.75 5.94
C GLN A 483 5.09 17.18 7.09
N GLU A 484 5.42 16.87 8.33
CA GLU A 484 4.63 17.21 9.52
C GLU A 484 4.41 18.72 9.71
N ASP A 485 5.28 19.55 9.16
CA ASP A 485 5.11 21.00 9.16
C ASP A 485 4.07 21.49 8.14
N ASN A 486 3.77 20.67 7.11
CA ASN A 486 2.88 21.03 6.01
C ASN A 486 1.57 20.24 5.99
N LEU A 487 1.55 19.01 6.53
CA LEU A 487 0.46 18.04 6.44
C LEU A 487 0.12 17.46 7.83
N GLY A 488 -0.95 16.69 7.88
CA GLY A 488 -1.26 15.78 8.98
C GLY A 488 -2.07 16.36 10.13
N SER A 489 -2.27 17.69 10.18
CA SER A 489 -3.18 18.36 11.12
C SER A 489 -3.80 19.59 10.48
N LEU A 490 -4.90 20.09 11.06
CA LEU A 490 -5.59 21.28 10.56
C LEU A 490 -5.16 22.53 11.36
N GLU A 491 -3.98 23.05 11.01
CA GLU A 491 -3.36 24.20 11.65
C GLU A 491 -3.06 25.30 10.64
N ILE A 492 -3.00 26.56 11.12
CA ILE A 492 -2.67 27.72 10.28
C ILE A 492 -1.28 27.51 9.66
N GLY A 493 -1.18 27.73 8.37
CA GLY A 493 0.03 27.58 7.57
C GLY A 493 0.21 26.21 6.92
N LYS A 494 -0.59 25.20 7.32
CA LYS A 494 -0.57 23.88 6.68
C LYS A 494 -1.50 23.81 5.46
N ILE A 495 -1.26 22.83 4.63
CA ILE A 495 -2.05 22.51 3.44
C ILE A 495 -3.44 22.03 3.88
N ALA A 496 -4.47 22.52 3.20
CA ALA A 496 -5.87 22.23 3.49
C ALA A 496 -6.30 20.87 2.93
N ASN A 497 -5.77 19.78 3.52
CA ASN A 497 -6.15 18.41 3.21
C ASN A 497 -7.09 17.90 4.30
N MET A 498 -8.31 17.45 3.90
CA MET A 498 -9.37 17.07 4.83
C MET A 498 -10.18 15.90 4.27
N VAL A 499 -10.80 15.16 5.19
CA VAL A 499 -11.82 14.16 4.90
C VAL A 499 -13.07 14.46 5.70
N VAL A 500 -14.23 14.21 5.12
CA VAL A 500 -15.53 14.44 5.72
C VAL A 500 -16.29 13.13 5.82
N TYR A 501 -16.72 12.78 7.03
CA TYR A 501 -17.50 11.58 7.30
C TYR A 501 -18.83 11.92 8.00
N ASP A 502 -19.79 11.03 7.91
CA ASP A 502 -21.09 11.12 8.59
C ASP A 502 -21.06 10.68 10.06
N VAL A 503 -19.95 10.05 10.52
CA VAL A 503 -19.77 9.50 11.87
C VAL A 503 -18.74 10.30 12.66
N ASP A 504 -19.06 10.61 13.94
CA ASP A 504 -18.09 11.17 14.89
C ASP A 504 -17.19 10.07 15.44
N PHE A 505 -16.03 9.86 14.83
CA PHE A 505 -15.07 8.80 15.23
C PHE A 505 -14.65 8.89 16.70
N LEU A 506 -14.72 10.07 17.31
CA LEU A 506 -14.25 10.30 18.67
C LEU A 506 -15.35 10.17 19.74
N ASN A 507 -16.62 10.36 19.38
CA ASN A 507 -17.69 10.42 20.36
C ASN A 507 -18.88 9.49 20.06
N ASP A 508 -19.04 9.01 18.84
CA ASP A 508 -20.04 8.01 18.50
C ASP A 508 -19.65 6.61 19.02
N ASP A 509 -20.60 5.68 19.00
CA ASP A 509 -20.30 4.29 19.30
C ASP A 509 -19.31 3.75 18.29
N ILE A 510 -18.26 3.08 18.78
CA ILE A 510 -17.20 2.48 17.96
C ILE A 510 -17.77 1.52 16.90
N GLU A 511 -18.89 0.87 17.17
CA GLU A 511 -19.56 -0.06 16.26
C GLU A 511 -20.15 0.62 15.00
N LYS A 512 -20.22 1.95 14.97
CA LYS A 512 -20.64 2.71 13.78
C LYS A 512 -19.49 3.01 12.82
N ILE A 513 -18.26 2.99 13.32
CA ILE A 513 -17.07 3.38 12.53
C ILE A 513 -16.89 2.50 11.29
N PRO A 514 -17.05 1.17 11.32
CA PRO A 514 -16.89 0.31 10.15
C PRO A 514 -17.75 0.72 8.94
N ASP A 515 -18.94 1.22 9.21
CA ASP A 515 -19.95 1.59 8.21
C ASP A 515 -19.97 3.10 7.91
N ALA A 516 -18.99 3.87 8.41
CA ALA A 516 -18.92 5.31 8.19
C ALA A 516 -18.79 5.65 6.70
N GLU A 517 -19.67 6.53 6.23
CA GLU A 517 -19.66 6.98 4.84
C GLU A 517 -18.71 8.19 4.65
N LEU A 518 -17.79 8.06 3.71
CA LEU A 518 -16.97 9.19 3.25
C LEU A 518 -17.83 10.11 2.38
N ILE A 519 -18.11 11.30 2.89
CA ILE A 519 -18.90 12.33 2.19
C ILE A 519 -18.03 13.10 1.19
N SER A 520 -16.79 13.42 1.56
CA SER A 520 -15.90 14.20 0.70
C SER A 520 -14.44 14.06 1.08
N THR A 521 -13.56 14.14 0.06
CA THR A 521 -12.12 14.31 0.23
C THR A 521 -11.71 15.65 -0.36
N ILE A 522 -10.93 16.41 0.39
CA ILE A 522 -10.45 17.74 0.04
C ILE A 522 -8.92 17.71 0.01
N VAL A 523 -8.32 18.14 -1.08
CA VAL A 523 -6.88 18.26 -1.26
C VAL A 523 -6.56 19.68 -1.72
N ASP A 524 -5.61 20.34 -1.08
CA ASP A 524 -5.24 21.73 -1.37
C ASP A 524 -6.43 22.72 -1.31
N GLY A 525 -7.43 22.40 -0.47
CA GLY A 525 -8.68 23.14 -0.37
C GLY A 525 -9.72 22.74 -1.44
N GLU A 526 -9.34 22.05 -2.51
CA GLU A 526 -10.23 21.63 -3.58
C GLU A 526 -10.93 20.30 -3.24
N VAL A 527 -12.24 20.21 -3.52
CA VAL A 527 -13.00 18.96 -3.39
C VAL A 527 -12.61 18.04 -4.55
N VAL A 528 -11.83 16.98 -4.26
CA VAL A 528 -11.36 15.98 -5.23
C VAL A 528 -12.24 14.73 -5.30
N TYR A 529 -13.03 14.48 -4.26
CA TYR A 529 -14.02 13.41 -4.23
C TYR A 529 -15.26 13.86 -3.45
N ARG A 530 -16.44 13.51 -3.95
CA ARG A 530 -17.73 13.70 -3.27
C ARG A 530 -18.62 12.49 -3.52
N ASN A 531 -19.11 11.89 -2.45
CA ASN A 531 -20.18 10.89 -2.52
C ASN A 531 -21.50 11.62 -2.88
N ILE A 532 -22.12 11.25 -4.02
CA ILE A 532 -23.32 11.92 -4.58
C ILE A 532 -24.55 11.05 -4.31
#